data_bd6fca6b26ab28305f8f2eb0d437881a
#
_entry.id   bd6fca6b26ab28305f8f2eb0d437881a
#
_cell.length_a   1.000
_cell.length_b   1.000
_cell.length_c   1.000
_cell.angle_alpha   90.00
_cell.angle_beta   90.00
_cell.angle_gamma   90.00
#
_symmetry.space_group_name_H-M   'P 1'
#
loop_
_entity.id
_entity.type
_entity.pdbx_description
1 polymer ?
#
loop_
_entity_poly.entity_id
_entity_poly.type
_entity_poly.pdbx_seq_one_letter_code
_entity_poly.pdbx_strand_id
1 'polypeptide(L)'
;MNTQRLLTAGKELLRGDFGTALKSLTPPDPFYVSPIDYRPSIDTNGNWFFEQHGKSFFYFTYSGHPDSQRAYERCPPVNAIINRKAQAYINGKTWVLNTQGKAKGKEATGAEASKIKALINKPNPLQSWKQFEAQGYIYQQLFGFNIVLPIKPAGFKDNIDASSLWNIPPTMLSIEETKKLFYQSDISGMISDITLTYKGIETKLKPSEIFIMKDFTPSFCTLVLPESRIAALSMPINNIIGAYESRNVLINYRGALGILSQDPGTGTYGPIAMTPESKEQLQQDFRRYGLKNHQWQFIITSASLKWQSMGVPTRDLMLFEEIEANTMAICDAYNYPYQLMSSAKGTTFSNLNEGKKLLYQDATIPEAESMYEQWNQLFDTQRFNIIIDKDFTHVQVLQEDQVQAAQARKSRNDALLIEWQNDLITRNRWLELNGEDPLPDGGDIYYSEWKKLNQETQNQNTNEGQGQEATTENQGG
;
A
#
# COMPACT_ATOMS: atom_id res chain seq x y z
N MET A 1 21.62 18.85 -20.45
CA MET A 1 20.83 19.56 -21.49
C MET A 1 21.50 19.30 -22.83
N ASN A 2 20.77 18.80 -23.83
CA ASN A 2 21.39 18.29 -25.07
C ASN A 2 21.76 19.47 -25.98
N THR A 3 23.00 19.53 -26.44
CA THR A 3 23.56 20.63 -27.26
C THR A 3 22.73 20.92 -28.54
N GLN A 4 22.07 19.89 -29.10
CA GLN A 4 21.18 20.06 -30.26
C GLN A 4 19.94 20.88 -29.92
N ARG A 5 19.39 20.78 -28.71
CA ARG A 5 18.21 21.56 -28.30
C ARG A 5 18.52 23.02 -28.11
N LEU A 6 19.70 23.33 -27.57
CA LEU A 6 20.19 24.72 -27.45
C LEU A 6 20.38 25.36 -28.82
N LEU A 7 20.89 24.61 -29.79
CA LEU A 7 21.05 25.08 -31.15
C LEU A 7 19.71 25.30 -31.86
N THR A 8 18.73 24.43 -31.61
CA THR A 8 17.37 24.60 -32.20
C THR A 8 16.67 25.79 -31.57
N ALA A 9 16.70 25.92 -30.24
CA ALA A 9 16.12 27.06 -29.52
C ALA A 9 16.76 28.40 -29.97
N GLY A 10 18.08 28.43 -30.18
CA GLY A 10 18.79 29.59 -30.67
C GLY A 10 18.36 29.99 -32.12
N LYS A 11 18.13 29.00 -32.97
CA LYS A 11 17.64 29.25 -34.34
C LYS A 11 16.19 29.80 -34.35
N GLU A 12 15.33 29.30 -33.50
CA GLU A 12 13.92 29.77 -33.41
C GLU A 12 13.83 31.16 -32.78
N LEU A 13 14.67 31.45 -31.77
CA LEU A 13 14.80 32.79 -31.20
C LEU A 13 15.24 33.83 -32.23
N LEU A 14 16.19 33.46 -33.08
CA LEU A 14 16.62 34.33 -34.21
C LEU A 14 15.54 34.55 -35.28
N ARG A 15 14.55 33.67 -35.36
CA ARG A 15 13.37 33.80 -36.19
C ARG A 15 12.22 34.58 -35.55
N GLY A 16 12.38 34.97 -34.27
CA GLY A 16 11.35 35.70 -33.53
C GLY A 16 10.23 34.83 -32.98
N ASP A 17 10.36 33.48 -33.04
CA ASP A 17 9.37 32.56 -32.51
C ASP A 17 9.73 32.09 -31.08
N PHE A 18 9.37 32.93 -30.12
CA PHE A 18 9.60 32.67 -28.71
C PHE A 18 8.83 31.44 -28.20
N GLY A 19 7.67 31.12 -28.74
CA GLY A 19 6.85 30.01 -28.34
C GLY A 19 7.49 28.67 -28.67
N THR A 20 8.02 28.52 -29.87
CA THR A 20 8.71 27.31 -30.33
C THR A 20 10.10 27.16 -29.70
N ALA A 21 10.80 28.28 -29.49
CA ALA A 21 12.07 28.27 -28.75
C ALA A 21 11.92 27.81 -27.31
N LEU A 22 10.90 28.26 -26.59
CA LEU A 22 10.62 27.84 -25.20
C LEU A 22 10.26 26.34 -25.14
N LYS A 23 9.45 25.85 -26.11
CA LYS A 23 9.12 24.40 -26.19
C LYS A 23 10.35 23.53 -26.48
N SER A 24 11.32 24.02 -27.22
CA SER A 24 12.56 23.26 -27.48
C SER A 24 13.54 23.25 -26.30
N LEU A 25 13.42 24.18 -25.37
CA LEU A 25 14.22 24.28 -24.16
C LEU A 25 13.61 23.50 -22.99
N THR A 26 12.29 23.37 -22.95
CA THR A 26 11.65 22.51 -21.95
C THR A 26 12.07 21.06 -22.20
N PRO A 27 12.61 20.33 -21.21
CA PRO A 27 12.78 18.89 -21.37
C PRO A 27 11.43 18.31 -21.76
N PRO A 28 11.36 17.35 -22.69
CA PRO A 28 10.11 16.65 -22.90
C PRO A 28 9.72 16.09 -21.54
N ASP A 29 8.49 16.35 -21.14
CA ASP A 29 7.91 15.62 -20.03
C ASP A 29 8.21 14.14 -20.32
N PRO A 30 8.96 13.42 -19.48
CA PRO A 30 9.31 12.02 -19.73
C PRO A 30 8.08 11.13 -19.95
N PHE A 31 6.90 11.66 -19.67
CA PHE A 31 5.58 11.05 -19.88
C PHE A 31 4.81 11.61 -21.05
N TYR A 32 5.33 12.63 -21.72
CA TYR A 32 4.76 13.13 -22.96
C TYR A 32 5.35 12.29 -24.10
N VAL A 33 4.76 11.12 -24.34
CA VAL A 33 4.62 10.70 -25.73
C VAL A 33 3.79 11.79 -26.34
N SER A 34 4.39 12.60 -27.24
CA SER A 34 3.65 13.67 -27.93
C SER A 34 2.31 13.08 -28.37
N PRO A 35 1.18 13.75 -28.13
CA PRO A 35 -0.06 13.26 -28.67
C PRO A 35 0.22 12.99 -30.12
N ILE A 36 0.08 11.75 -30.52
CA ILE A 36 0.08 11.42 -31.93
C ILE A 36 -1.14 12.18 -32.43
N ASP A 37 -0.88 13.35 -33.01
CA ASP A 37 -1.91 14.25 -33.49
C ASP A 37 -2.40 13.60 -34.78
N TYR A 38 -3.30 12.65 -34.64
CA TYR A 38 -3.93 11.96 -35.74
C TYR A 38 -4.91 12.92 -36.38
N ARG A 39 -4.38 13.80 -37.23
CA ARG A 39 -5.19 14.57 -38.16
C ARG A 39 -5.47 13.69 -39.38
N PRO A 40 -6.67 13.75 -39.96
CA PRO A 40 -6.87 13.13 -41.25
C PRO A 40 -5.87 13.73 -42.22
N SER A 41 -4.82 12.99 -42.50
CA SER A 41 -3.87 13.36 -43.55
C SER A 41 -4.24 12.62 -44.82
N ILE A 42 -4.25 13.34 -45.93
CA ILE A 42 -4.39 12.78 -47.28
C ILE A 42 -2.96 12.52 -47.76
N ASP A 43 -2.63 11.29 -48.10
CA ASP A 43 -1.37 11.02 -48.77
C ASP A 43 -1.39 11.60 -50.20
N THR A 44 -0.24 11.67 -50.84
CA THR A 44 -0.09 12.16 -52.22
C THR A 44 -0.92 11.37 -53.24
N ASN A 45 -1.48 10.22 -52.85
CA ASN A 45 -2.32 9.33 -53.66
C ASN A 45 -3.83 9.50 -53.35
N GLY A 46 -4.20 10.42 -52.44
CA GLY A 46 -5.59 10.68 -52.11
C GLY A 46 -6.21 9.66 -51.12
N ASN A 47 -5.42 8.83 -50.47
CA ASN A 47 -5.90 7.89 -49.45
C ASN A 47 -6.01 8.60 -48.10
N TRP A 48 -7.11 8.36 -47.42
CA TRP A 48 -7.37 8.91 -46.08
C TRP A 48 -6.82 7.97 -45.01
N PHE A 49 -5.99 8.52 -44.16
CA PHE A 49 -5.65 7.88 -42.88
C PHE A 49 -6.49 8.51 -41.77
N PHE A 50 -7.21 7.67 -41.00
CA PHE A 50 -7.93 8.14 -39.83
C PHE A 50 -6.93 8.37 -38.68
N GLU A 51 -6.68 9.63 -38.42
CA GLU A 51 -5.91 10.06 -37.28
C GLU A 51 -6.83 10.23 -36.07
N GLN A 52 -6.49 9.58 -34.97
CA GLN A 52 -7.23 9.71 -33.72
C GLN A 52 -6.85 11.02 -33.03
N HIS A 53 -7.79 11.98 -32.99
CA HIS A 53 -7.56 13.24 -32.29
C HIS A 53 -7.38 13.05 -30.80
N GLY A 54 -6.19 13.35 -30.32
CA GLY A 54 -5.96 14.01 -29.05
C GLY A 54 -6.27 13.25 -27.77
N LYS A 55 -5.78 12.02 -27.61
CA LYS A 55 -5.47 11.55 -26.27
C LYS A 55 -4.12 10.87 -26.31
N SER A 56 -3.14 11.49 -25.68
CA SER A 56 -1.86 10.84 -25.40
C SER A 56 -2.10 9.52 -24.68
N PHE A 57 -1.64 8.43 -25.25
CA PHE A 57 -1.56 7.17 -24.51
C PHE A 57 -0.63 7.41 -23.34
N PHE A 58 -1.16 7.28 -22.14
CA PHE A 58 -0.34 7.35 -20.94
C PHE A 58 0.43 6.04 -20.83
N TYR A 59 1.72 6.09 -21.16
CA TYR A 59 2.61 4.98 -20.87
C TYR A 59 3.29 5.23 -19.53
N PHE A 60 3.01 4.37 -18.55
CA PHE A 60 3.60 4.49 -17.25
C PHE A 60 5.04 3.93 -17.30
N THR A 61 6.00 4.81 -17.13
CA THR A 61 7.41 4.44 -16.92
C THR A 61 7.81 4.94 -15.55
N TYR A 62 8.28 4.05 -14.69
CA TYR A 62 8.74 4.46 -13.37
C TYR A 62 10.08 5.20 -13.48
N SER A 63 10.13 6.45 -13.08
CA SER A 63 11.34 7.27 -13.01
C SER A 63 11.51 7.95 -11.65
N GLY A 64 10.58 7.76 -10.71
CA GLY A 64 10.67 8.34 -9.38
C GLY A 64 9.32 8.52 -8.67
N HIS A 65 9.34 9.29 -7.60
CA HIS A 65 8.18 9.47 -6.72
C HIS A 65 6.92 10.03 -7.38
N PRO A 66 6.99 10.98 -8.35
CA PRO A 66 5.80 11.45 -9.05
C PRO A 66 5.03 10.34 -9.77
N ASP A 67 5.73 9.29 -10.18
CA ASP A 67 5.12 8.16 -10.89
C ASP A 67 4.37 7.24 -9.97
N SER A 68 4.88 7.03 -8.77
CA SER A 68 4.14 6.31 -7.72
C SER A 68 2.81 6.99 -7.42
N GLN A 69 2.80 8.32 -7.32
CA GLN A 69 1.57 9.10 -7.15
C GLN A 69 0.63 8.91 -8.34
N ARG A 70 1.12 9.02 -9.58
CA ARG A 70 0.31 8.84 -10.79
C ARG A 70 -0.27 7.42 -10.91
N ALA A 71 0.50 6.40 -10.53
CA ALA A 71 0.01 5.02 -10.48
C ALA A 71 -1.17 4.88 -9.51
N TYR A 72 -1.08 5.49 -8.33
CA TYR A 72 -2.17 5.51 -7.35
C TYR A 72 -3.41 6.25 -7.85
N GLU A 73 -3.24 7.37 -8.54
CA GLU A 73 -4.34 8.19 -9.05
C GLU A 73 -5.05 7.57 -10.27
N ARG A 74 -4.32 6.82 -11.12
CA ARG A 74 -4.82 6.36 -12.42
C ARG A 74 -5.07 4.88 -12.54
N CYS A 75 -4.48 4.04 -11.69
CA CYS A 75 -4.67 2.60 -11.70
C CYS A 75 -5.63 2.17 -10.58
N PRO A 76 -6.91 1.85 -10.89
CA PRO A 76 -7.91 1.53 -9.87
C PRO A 76 -7.53 0.37 -8.94
N PRO A 77 -6.93 -0.75 -9.40
CA PRO A 77 -6.48 -1.81 -8.50
C PRO A 77 -5.42 -1.34 -7.50
N VAL A 78 -4.43 -0.56 -7.90
CA VAL A 78 -3.40 -0.02 -7.00
C VAL A 78 -4.05 0.83 -5.90
N ASN A 79 -4.92 1.76 -6.30
CA ASN A 79 -5.67 2.61 -5.37
C ASN A 79 -6.49 1.77 -4.37
N ALA A 80 -7.26 0.79 -4.88
CA ALA A 80 -8.12 -0.04 -4.05
C ALA A 80 -7.35 -0.88 -3.03
N ILE A 81 -6.24 -1.52 -3.45
CA ILE A 81 -5.41 -2.37 -2.59
C ILE A 81 -4.78 -1.54 -1.47
N ILE A 82 -4.12 -0.43 -1.82
CA ILE A 82 -3.43 0.40 -0.83
C ILE A 82 -4.41 1.00 0.18
N ASN A 83 -5.57 1.50 -0.27
CA ASN A 83 -6.57 2.04 0.65
C ASN A 83 -7.18 0.97 1.57
N ARG A 84 -7.43 -0.25 1.06
CA ARG A 84 -7.93 -1.34 1.89
C ARG A 84 -6.91 -1.82 2.91
N LYS A 85 -5.63 -1.90 2.53
CA LYS A 85 -4.53 -2.18 3.47
C LYS A 85 -4.43 -1.08 4.54
N ALA A 86 -4.50 0.19 4.14
CA ALA A 86 -4.50 1.31 5.09
C ALA A 86 -5.68 1.25 6.07
N GLN A 87 -6.88 0.89 5.58
CA GLN A 87 -8.05 0.68 6.44
C GLN A 87 -7.85 -0.47 7.42
N ALA A 88 -7.26 -1.60 6.97
CA ALA A 88 -6.92 -2.71 7.85
C ALA A 88 -5.90 -2.29 8.92
N TYR A 89 -4.87 -1.53 8.51
CA TYR A 89 -3.82 -1.03 9.40
C TYR A 89 -4.38 -0.09 10.48
N ILE A 90 -5.20 0.91 10.14
CA ILE A 90 -5.75 1.86 11.12
C ILE A 90 -6.86 1.27 12.00
N ASN A 91 -7.32 0.04 11.69
CA ASN A 91 -8.26 -0.66 12.56
C ASN A 91 -7.59 -1.12 13.87
N GLY A 92 -6.28 -1.33 13.88
CA GLY A 92 -5.52 -1.62 15.10
C GLY A 92 -5.60 -0.50 16.13
N LYS A 93 -5.56 -0.86 17.42
CA LYS A 93 -5.53 0.08 18.55
C LYS A 93 -4.09 0.37 18.94
N THR A 94 -3.75 1.64 19.08
CA THR A 94 -2.43 2.08 19.54
C THR A 94 -2.39 2.15 21.06
N TRP A 95 -1.39 1.50 21.66
CA TRP A 95 -1.15 1.49 23.09
C TRP A 95 0.23 2.04 23.42
N VAL A 96 0.35 2.66 24.59
CA VAL A 96 1.62 3.07 25.19
C VAL A 96 1.79 2.27 26.48
N LEU A 97 2.72 1.31 26.47
CA LEU A 97 2.87 0.30 27.51
C LEU A 97 4.22 0.44 28.24
N ASN A 98 4.29 -0.02 29.49
CA ASN A 98 5.54 -0.13 30.23
C ASN A 98 6.30 -1.41 29.82
N THR A 99 7.62 -1.30 29.65
CA THR A 99 8.48 -2.44 29.28
C THR A 99 9.12 -3.14 30.48
N GLN A 100 9.18 -2.50 31.64
CA GLN A 100 9.91 -3.00 32.82
C GLN A 100 9.07 -2.99 34.11
N GLY A 101 9.57 -3.75 35.10
CA GLY A 101 9.01 -3.79 36.43
C GLY A 101 7.68 -4.54 36.55
N LYS A 102 6.99 -4.35 37.71
CA LYS A 102 5.67 -4.94 37.99
C LYS A 102 4.54 -4.45 37.09
N ALA A 103 4.80 -3.37 36.32
CA ALA A 103 3.85 -2.76 35.39
C ALA A 103 4.12 -3.17 33.93
N LYS A 104 5.02 -4.10 33.65
CA LYS A 104 5.30 -4.59 32.29
C LYS A 104 4.00 -5.03 31.60
N GLY A 105 3.80 -4.55 30.39
CA GLY A 105 2.60 -4.84 29.60
C GLY A 105 1.33 -4.07 30.02
N LYS A 106 1.40 -3.24 31.10
CA LYS A 106 0.31 -2.35 31.49
C LYS A 106 0.48 -0.97 30.85
N GLU A 107 -0.62 -0.25 30.73
CA GLU A 107 -0.61 1.10 30.18
C GLU A 107 0.32 2.03 30.98
N ALA A 108 1.19 2.74 30.25
CA ALA A 108 2.15 3.64 30.86
C ALA A 108 1.48 4.95 31.32
N THR A 109 1.86 5.44 32.52
CA THR A 109 1.25 6.62 33.17
C THR A 109 2.25 7.73 33.50
N GLY A 110 3.51 7.61 33.07
CA GLY A 110 4.56 8.61 33.29
C GLY A 110 4.34 9.93 32.52
N ALA A 111 5.14 10.96 32.84
CA ALA A 111 5.07 12.27 32.17
C ALA A 111 5.37 12.15 30.66
N GLU A 112 6.40 11.37 30.31
CA GLU A 112 6.79 11.10 28.93
C GLU A 112 5.72 10.31 28.18
N ALA A 113 5.13 9.29 28.81
CA ALA A 113 4.00 8.56 28.25
C ALA A 113 2.80 9.48 27.98
N SER A 114 2.54 10.45 28.85
CA SER A 114 1.47 11.43 28.70
C SER A 114 1.71 12.36 27.50
N LYS A 115 2.96 12.76 27.23
CA LYS A 115 3.33 13.55 26.05
C LYS A 115 3.06 12.76 24.76
N ILE A 116 3.49 11.50 24.70
CA ILE A 116 3.24 10.62 23.54
C ILE A 116 1.74 10.41 23.34
N LYS A 117 0.98 10.13 24.42
CA LYS A 117 -0.47 10.00 24.35
C LYS A 117 -1.16 11.27 23.86
N ALA A 118 -0.66 12.45 24.22
CA ALA A 118 -1.18 13.71 23.71
C ALA A 118 -0.97 13.85 22.20
N LEU A 119 0.20 13.45 21.66
CA LEU A 119 0.47 13.42 20.23
C LEU A 119 -0.39 12.36 19.49
N ILE A 120 -0.59 11.19 20.10
CA ILE A 120 -1.49 10.16 19.58
C ILE A 120 -2.94 10.64 19.55
N ASN A 121 -3.40 11.38 20.56
CA ASN A 121 -4.74 11.94 20.55
C ASN A 121 -4.93 13.00 19.47
N LYS A 122 -3.92 13.86 19.27
CA LYS A 122 -3.98 14.95 18.30
C LYS A 122 -2.60 15.23 17.71
N PRO A 123 -2.21 14.53 16.62
CA PRO A 123 -0.89 14.69 16.02
C PRO A 123 -0.66 16.08 15.42
N ASN A 124 -1.69 16.68 14.86
CA ASN A 124 -1.66 18.05 14.33
C ASN A 124 -3.08 18.67 14.33
N PRO A 125 -3.22 19.97 14.05
CA PRO A 125 -4.54 20.64 14.07
C PRO A 125 -5.55 20.12 13.04
N LEU A 126 -5.10 19.46 11.97
CA LEU A 126 -5.94 19.07 10.83
C LEU A 126 -6.39 17.61 10.86
N GLN A 127 -5.67 16.74 11.59
CA GLN A 127 -5.84 15.29 11.47
C GLN A 127 -6.05 14.63 12.84
N SER A 128 -6.89 13.60 12.87
CA SER A 128 -6.88 12.60 13.94
C SER A 128 -5.71 11.64 13.78
N TRP A 129 -5.35 10.89 14.83
CA TRP A 129 -4.29 9.89 14.77
C TRP A 129 -4.52 8.87 13.64
N LYS A 130 -5.73 8.35 13.50
CA LYS A 130 -6.07 7.40 12.44
C LYS A 130 -5.85 7.97 11.03
N GLN A 131 -6.20 9.23 10.82
CA GLN A 131 -5.98 9.89 9.52
C GLN A 131 -4.49 10.12 9.26
N PHE A 132 -3.75 10.50 10.29
CA PHE A 132 -2.31 10.71 10.22
C PHE A 132 -1.56 9.39 9.94
N GLU A 133 -1.90 8.32 10.66
CA GLU A 133 -1.34 6.99 10.42
C GLU A 133 -1.69 6.46 9.03
N ALA A 134 -2.95 6.58 8.61
CA ALA A 134 -3.38 6.16 7.27
C ALA A 134 -2.56 6.86 6.18
N GLN A 135 -2.35 8.16 6.32
CA GLN A 135 -1.54 8.93 5.37
C GLN A 135 -0.08 8.45 5.35
N GLY A 136 0.54 8.27 6.51
CA GLY A 136 1.92 7.76 6.60
C GLY A 136 2.07 6.37 6.03
N TYR A 137 1.12 5.47 6.33
CA TYR A 137 1.09 4.12 5.78
C TYR A 137 0.91 4.12 4.25
N ILE A 138 0.00 4.94 3.70
CA ILE A 138 -0.18 5.08 2.25
C ILE A 138 1.11 5.58 1.59
N TYR A 139 1.79 6.55 2.18
CA TYR A 139 3.07 7.03 1.65
C TYR A 139 4.12 5.92 1.65
N GLN A 140 4.22 5.15 2.73
CA GLN A 140 5.16 4.02 2.80
C GLN A 140 4.85 2.96 1.74
N GLN A 141 3.59 2.61 1.52
CA GLN A 141 3.19 1.65 0.49
C GLN A 141 3.47 2.16 -0.94
N LEU A 142 3.32 3.47 -1.18
CA LEU A 142 3.50 4.07 -2.50
C LEU A 142 4.96 4.36 -2.83
N PHE A 143 5.70 4.89 -1.88
CA PHE A 143 7.04 5.42 -2.11
C PHE A 143 8.15 4.55 -1.52
N GLY A 144 7.79 3.56 -0.68
CA GLY A 144 8.73 2.77 0.11
C GLY A 144 9.15 3.44 1.41
N PHE A 145 8.75 4.69 1.66
CA PHE A 145 9.06 5.42 2.88
C PHE A 145 8.02 6.49 3.19
N ASN A 146 8.00 6.92 4.46
CA ASN A 146 7.25 8.06 4.95
C ASN A 146 8.18 9.02 5.68
N ILE A 147 7.99 10.32 5.52
CA ILE A 147 8.79 11.34 6.19
C ILE A 147 7.93 12.07 7.20
N VAL A 148 8.32 11.97 8.45
CA VAL A 148 7.67 12.64 9.58
C VAL A 148 8.49 13.85 10.00
N LEU A 149 7.83 15.00 10.08
CA LEU A 149 8.40 16.26 10.61
C LEU A 149 7.79 16.53 11.99
N PRO A 150 8.52 16.25 13.09
CA PRO A 150 8.12 16.66 14.42
C PRO A 150 8.43 18.16 14.63
N ILE A 151 7.40 18.96 14.88
CA ILE A 151 7.55 20.39 15.21
C ILE A 151 7.80 20.51 16.70
N LYS A 152 8.98 20.98 17.05
CA LYS A 152 9.43 21.16 18.44
C LYS A 152 9.39 22.62 18.87
N PRO A 153 8.97 22.93 20.10
CA PRO A 153 9.10 24.26 20.67
C PRO A 153 10.58 24.68 20.77
N ALA A 154 10.83 25.98 20.72
CA ALA A 154 12.19 26.52 20.85
C ALA A 154 12.85 26.04 22.16
N GLY A 155 14.07 25.52 22.06
CA GLY A 155 14.86 25.01 23.20
C GLY A 155 14.72 23.51 23.45
N PHE A 156 13.76 22.81 22.87
CA PHE A 156 13.60 21.36 22.98
C PHE A 156 14.29 20.65 21.81
N LYS A 157 15.00 19.57 22.13
CA LYS A 157 15.75 18.78 21.12
C LYS A 157 15.10 17.41 20.87
N ASP A 158 14.52 16.82 21.91
CA ASP A 158 13.95 15.48 21.84
C ASP A 158 12.63 15.47 21.08
N ASN A 159 12.39 14.43 20.31
CA ASN A 159 11.15 14.30 19.50
C ASN A 159 9.90 14.04 20.37
N ILE A 160 10.09 13.54 21.58
CA ILE A 160 9.00 13.36 22.55
C ILE A 160 8.38 14.69 23.00
N ASP A 161 9.11 15.79 22.89
CA ASP A 161 8.65 17.15 23.21
C ASP A 161 8.02 17.87 22.02
N ALA A 162 7.78 17.16 20.91
CA ALA A 162 7.13 17.75 19.75
C ALA A 162 5.70 18.21 20.11
N SER A 163 5.34 19.40 19.62
CA SER A 163 3.99 19.94 19.73
C SER A 163 3.04 19.44 18.66
N SER A 164 3.57 19.01 17.53
CA SER A 164 2.80 18.42 16.43
C SER A 164 3.69 17.55 15.51
N LEU A 165 3.04 16.64 14.79
CA LEU A 165 3.66 15.73 13.83
C LEU A 165 3.01 15.94 12.46
N TRP A 166 3.84 16.02 11.42
CA TRP A 166 3.38 16.16 10.05
C TRP A 166 3.99 15.08 9.15
N ASN A 167 3.16 14.41 8.37
CA ASN A 167 3.64 13.57 7.26
C ASN A 167 3.85 14.46 6.05
N ILE A 168 5.07 14.51 5.54
CA ILE A 168 5.39 15.29 4.35
C ILE A 168 5.28 14.39 3.12
N PRO A 169 4.50 14.80 2.10
CA PRO A 169 4.46 14.06 0.85
C PRO A 169 5.86 13.94 0.23
N PRO A 170 6.34 12.72 -0.09
CA PRO A 170 7.67 12.53 -0.69
C PRO A 170 7.89 13.31 -1.98
N THR A 171 6.82 13.60 -2.73
CA THR A 171 6.88 14.41 -3.95
C THR A 171 7.22 15.89 -3.73
N MET A 172 7.11 16.37 -2.49
CA MET A 172 7.46 17.75 -2.12
C MET A 172 8.87 17.89 -1.57
N LEU A 173 9.59 16.77 -1.38
CA LEU A 173 10.93 16.75 -0.81
C LEU A 173 11.96 16.30 -1.83
N SER A 174 13.08 17.01 -1.85
CA SER A 174 14.31 16.58 -2.50
C SER A 174 15.36 16.32 -1.41
N ILE A 175 15.88 15.09 -1.40
CA ILE A 175 16.90 14.65 -0.44
C ILE A 175 18.15 14.29 -1.24
N GLU A 176 19.26 14.94 -0.94
CA GLU A 176 20.55 14.67 -1.55
C GLU A 176 21.46 13.92 -0.58
N GLU A 177 22.00 12.78 -1.03
CA GLU A 177 22.94 11.99 -0.24
C GLU A 177 24.35 12.52 -0.33
N THR A 178 25.10 12.37 0.76
CA THR A 178 26.53 12.73 0.77
C THR A 178 27.35 11.68 0.00
N LYS A 179 28.43 12.11 -0.64
CA LYS A 179 29.35 11.22 -1.37
C LYS A 179 30.15 10.25 -0.48
N LYS A 180 30.15 10.46 0.84
CA LYS A 180 30.91 9.66 1.81
C LYS A 180 29.98 8.84 2.72
N LEU A 181 28.91 8.30 2.18
CA LEU A 181 27.83 7.66 2.92
C LEU A 181 28.31 6.53 3.86
N PHE A 182 29.18 5.64 3.38
CA PHE A 182 29.65 4.47 4.13
C PHE A 182 30.57 4.79 5.33
N TYR A 183 31.02 6.02 5.44
CA TYR A 183 31.92 6.46 6.54
C TYR A 183 31.18 7.26 7.60
N GLN A 184 29.84 7.34 7.51
CA GLN A 184 29.03 8.10 8.45
C GLN A 184 28.29 7.14 9.39
N SER A 185 28.31 7.46 10.67
CA SER A 185 27.56 6.72 11.69
C SER A 185 26.22 7.35 12.04
N ASP A 186 25.97 8.56 11.55
CA ASP A 186 24.76 9.33 11.84
C ASP A 186 24.08 9.78 10.54
N ILE A 187 22.77 9.80 10.54
CA ILE A 187 21.93 10.17 9.39
C ILE A 187 22.20 11.62 8.95
N SER A 188 22.56 12.49 9.89
CA SER A 188 22.92 13.88 9.61
C SER A 188 24.19 14.03 8.77
N GLY A 189 25.08 13.04 8.79
CA GLY A 189 26.25 12.97 7.94
C GLY A 189 26.01 12.26 6.60
N MET A 190 24.92 11.50 6.49
CA MET A 190 24.56 10.76 5.28
C MET A 190 23.80 11.61 4.27
N ILE A 191 23.11 12.65 4.72
CA ILE A 191 22.30 13.56 3.91
C ILE A 191 23.00 14.90 3.82
N SER A 192 23.23 15.37 2.60
CA SER A 192 23.89 16.66 2.36
C SER A 192 22.92 17.83 2.37
N ASP A 193 21.75 17.68 1.76
CA ASP A 193 20.72 18.73 1.69
C ASP A 193 19.32 18.13 1.67
N ILE A 194 18.37 18.82 2.29
CA ILE A 194 16.96 18.51 2.27
C ILE A 194 16.20 19.76 1.91
N THR A 195 15.55 19.75 0.76
CA THR A 195 14.75 20.88 0.29
C THR A 195 13.28 20.50 0.24
N LEU A 196 12.46 21.19 1.02
CA LEU A 196 10.99 21.10 0.98
C LEU A 196 10.46 22.19 0.04
N THR A 197 9.80 21.79 -1.03
CA THR A 197 9.15 22.70 -1.98
C THR A 197 7.63 22.66 -1.79
N TYR A 198 7.06 23.74 -1.29
CA TYR A 198 5.63 23.90 -1.12
C TYR A 198 5.12 25.17 -1.79
N LYS A 199 4.19 25.04 -2.75
CA LYS A 199 3.61 26.16 -3.53
C LYS A 199 4.69 27.10 -4.14
N GLY A 200 5.81 26.53 -4.58
CA GLY A 200 6.91 27.30 -5.19
C GLY A 200 7.86 27.97 -4.18
N ILE A 201 7.64 27.76 -2.89
CA ILE A 201 8.56 28.22 -1.83
C ILE A 201 9.46 27.06 -1.44
N GLU A 202 10.76 27.25 -1.53
CA GLU A 202 11.75 26.29 -1.10
C GLU A 202 12.22 26.60 0.33
N THR A 203 12.16 25.58 1.18
CA THR A 203 12.60 25.65 2.56
C THR A 203 13.63 24.56 2.81
N LYS A 204 14.83 24.94 3.27
CA LYS A 204 15.86 23.98 3.66
C LYS A 204 15.58 23.44 5.04
N LEU A 205 15.58 22.12 5.18
CA LEU A 205 15.42 21.40 6.43
C LEU A 205 16.74 20.76 6.83
N LYS A 206 16.98 20.66 8.13
CA LYS A 206 18.13 19.91 8.65
C LYS A 206 17.78 18.42 8.76
N PRO A 207 18.73 17.51 8.52
CA PRO A 207 18.49 16.07 8.69
C PRO A 207 17.96 15.70 10.08
N SER A 208 18.32 16.45 11.14
CA SER A 208 17.84 16.24 12.51
C SER A 208 16.40 16.72 12.75
N GLU A 209 15.80 17.43 11.81
CA GLU A 209 14.43 17.94 11.92
C GLU A 209 13.41 16.97 11.34
N ILE A 210 13.83 15.99 10.56
CA ILE A 210 12.96 14.98 9.94
C ILE A 210 13.30 13.60 10.46
N PHE A 211 12.32 12.70 10.35
CA PHE A 211 12.50 11.27 10.57
C PHE A 211 11.97 10.50 9.38
N ILE A 212 12.81 9.62 8.82
CA ILE A 212 12.48 8.82 7.65
C ILE A 212 12.10 7.43 8.11
N MET A 213 10.83 7.08 7.96
CA MET A 213 10.31 5.73 8.18
C MET A 213 10.42 4.94 6.88
N LYS A 214 11.10 3.81 6.90
CA LYS A 214 11.44 3.03 5.72
C LYS A 214 10.66 1.73 5.65
N ASP A 215 10.31 1.30 4.43
CA ASP A 215 9.90 -0.07 4.15
C ASP A 215 11.13 -0.99 4.07
N PHE A 216 10.92 -2.30 4.12
CA PHE A 216 11.99 -3.30 4.00
C PHE A 216 12.55 -3.42 2.57
N THR A 217 11.93 -2.80 1.58
CA THR A 217 12.35 -2.85 0.17
C THR A 217 13.73 -2.20 0.00
N PRO A 218 14.74 -2.94 -0.50
CA PRO A 218 16.06 -2.37 -0.72
C PRO A 218 16.04 -1.39 -1.89
N SER A 219 16.91 -0.40 -1.84
CA SER A 219 17.22 0.44 -3.00
C SER A 219 18.56 0.03 -3.60
N PHE A 220 18.66 0.08 -4.92
CA PHE A 220 19.90 -0.17 -5.66
C PHE A 220 20.59 1.12 -6.10
N CYS A 221 19.90 2.25 -5.99
CA CYS A 221 20.39 3.56 -6.43
C CYS A 221 20.81 4.45 -5.26
N THR A 222 20.12 4.35 -4.12
CA THR A 222 20.35 5.17 -2.92
C THR A 222 20.36 4.26 -1.69
N LEU A 223 21.07 4.65 -0.62
CA LEU A 223 21.07 3.89 0.63
C LEU A 223 20.18 4.53 1.70
N VAL A 224 19.87 5.80 1.53
CA VAL A 224 19.01 6.53 2.49
C VAL A 224 17.55 6.24 2.27
N LEU A 225 17.10 6.16 1.01
CA LEU A 225 15.71 5.95 0.67
C LEU A 225 15.51 4.57 0.02
N PRO A 226 14.56 3.76 0.48
CA PRO A 226 14.18 2.52 -0.18
C PRO A 226 13.47 2.79 -1.52
N GLU A 227 13.45 1.79 -2.38
CA GLU A 227 12.74 1.88 -3.65
C GLU A 227 11.25 1.56 -3.49
N SER A 228 10.42 2.21 -4.30
CA SER A 228 8.98 1.94 -4.31
C SER A 228 8.65 0.57 -4.89
N ARG A 229 7.70 -0.14 -4.29
CA ARG A 229 7.12 -1.38 -4.85
C ARG A 229 6.47 -1.16 -6.23
N ILE A 230 6.04 0.07 -6.52
CA ILE A 230 5.48 0.47 -7.82
C ILE A 230 6.49 0.31 -8.96
N ALA A 231 7.79 0.43 -8.69
CA ALA A 231 8.82 0.27 -9.70
C ALA A 231 8.73 -1.09 -10.41
N ALA A 232 8.55 -2.16 -9.66
CA ALA A 232 8.39 -3.52 -10.20
C ALA A 232 7.05 -3.74 -10.91
N LEU A 233 6.06 -2.90 -10.66
CA LEU A 233 4.70 -3.02 -11.17
C LEU A 233 4.42 -2.20 -12.43
N SER A 234 5.45 -1.59 -13.03
CA SER A 234 5.28 -0.72 -14.20
C SER A 234 4.56 -1.41 -15.37
N MET A 235 4.91 -2.66 -15.67
CA MET A 235 4.25 -3.41 -16.75
C MET A 235 2.79 -3.79 -16.44
N PRO A 236 2.46 -4.42 -15.30
CA PRO A 236 1.07 -4.67 -14.93
C PRO A 236 0.19 -3.42 -14.91
N ILE A 237 0.71 -2.30 -14.41
CA ILE A 237 0.00 -1.02 -14.39
C ILE A 237 -0.28 -0.52 -15.81
N ASN A 238 0.71 -0.58 -16.70
CA ASN A 238 0.53 -0.19 -18.11
C ASN A 238 -0.48 -1.06 -18.82
N ASN A 239 -0.43 -2.37 -18.62
CA ASN A 239 -1.38 -3.30 -19.22
C ASN A 239 -2.83 -2.98 -18.78
N ILE A 240 -3.04 -2.71 -17.50
CA ILE A 240 -4.35 -2.31 -16.97
C ILE A 240 -4.81 -0.99 -17.59
N ILE A 241 -3.95 0.02 -17.60
CA ILE A 241 -4.28 1.34 -18.19
C ILE A 241 -4.59 1.18 -19.67
N GLY A 242 -3.74 0.47 -20.42
CA GLY A 242 -3.94 0.19 -21.83
C GLY A 242 -5.22 -0.58 -22.13
N ALA A 243 -5.58 -1.56 -21.29
CA ALA A 243 -6.82 -2.29 -21.40
C ALA A 243 -8.04 -1.38 -21.19
N TYR A 244 -8.01 -0.48 -20.20
CA TYR A 244 -9.08 0.52 -20.00
C TYR A 244 -9.16 1.53 -21.14
N GLU A 245 -8.03 1.99 -21.66
CA GLU A 245 -7.99 2.90 -22.81
C GLU A 245 -8.53 2.23 -24.06
N SER A 246 -8.07 1.02 -24.39
CA SER A 246 -8.56 0.24 -25.51
C SER A 246 -10.07 0.00 -25.41
N ARG A 247 -10.55 -0.36 -24.21
CA ARG A 247 -11.99 -0.52 -23.96
C ARG A 247 -12.75 0.80 -24.15
N ASN A 248 -12.21 1.92 -23.68
CA ASN A 248 -12.82 3.23 -23.86
C ASN A 248 -12.91 3.60 -25.36
N VAL A 249 -11.85 3.32 -26.12
CA VAL A 249 -11.86 3.48 -27.58
C VAL A 249 -12.94 2.62 -28.22
N LEU A 250 -12.99 1.32 -27.89
CA LEU A 250 -14.00 0.40 -28.42
C LEU A 250 -15.44 0.84 -28.09
N ILE A 251 -15.68 1.35 -26.87
CA ILE A 251 -16.99 1.85 -26.44
C ILE A 251 -17.34 3.15 -27.19
N ASN A 252 -16.39 4.06 -27.33
CA ASN A 252 -16.62 5.36 -27.99
C ASN A 252 -16.79 5.23 -29.48
N TYR A 253 -16.02 4.37 -30.14
CA TYR A 253 -16.06 4.12 -31.58
C TYR A 253 -16.81 2.84 -31.97
N ARG A 254 -17.42 2.15 -31.00
CA ARG A 254 -18.28 0.95 -31.17
C ARG A 254 -17.61 -0.24 -31.80
N GLY A 255 -16.33 -0.40 -31.60
CA GLY A 255 -15.57 -1.53 -32.12
C GLY A 255 -15.43 -1.52 -33.64
N ALA A 256 -15.94 -0.50 -34.32
CA ALA A 256 -15.90 -0.40 -35.76
C ALA A 256 -14.57 0.22 -36.23
N LEU A 257 -13.51 -0.54 -36.13
CA LEU A 257 -12.25 -0.22 -36.78
C LEU A 257 -12.21 -0.90 -38.13
N GLY A 258 -12.20 -0.16 -39.19
CA GLY A 258 -12.19 -0.72 -40.54
C GLY A 258 -12.02 0.34 -41.63
N ILE A 259 -11.83 -0.11 -42.82
CA ILE A 259 -11.74 0.72 -44.02
C ILE A 259 -13.11 0.70 -44.70
N LEU A 260 -13.64 1.88 -44.91
CA LEU A 260 -14.79 2.06 -45.78
C LEU A 260 -14.29 2.41 -47.19
N SER A 261 -14.37 1.43 -48.07
CA SER A 261 -14.01 1.61 -49.46
C SER A 261 -15.25 1.71 -50.33
N GLN A 262 -15.17 2.46 -51.41
CA GLN A 262 -16.20 2.40 -52.44
C GLN A 262 -16.14 1.04 -53.13
N ASP A 263 -17.31 0.39 -53.29
CA ASP A 263 -17.41 -0.83 -54.09
C ASP A 263 -17.22 -0.48 -55.55
N PRO A 264 -16.22 -1.00 -56.25
CA PRO A 264 -16.00 -0.67 -57.66
C PRO A 264 -17.04 -1.29 -58.57
N GLY A 265 -18.28 -1.35 -58.22
CA GLY A 265 -19.40 -1.90 -58.97
C GLY A 265 -19.08 -2.44 -60.39
N THR A 266 -19.69 -3.53 -60.79
CA THR A 266 -19.56 -4.16 -62.09
C THR A 266 -20.22 -3.36 -63.24
N GLY A 267 -20.08 -2.03 -63.24
CA GLY A 267 -20.67 -1.17 -64.25
C GLY A 267 -19.76 -1.01 -65.48
N THR A 268 -20.34 -0.85 -66.65
CA THR A 268 -19.71 -0.76 -67.98
C THR A 268 -18.70 0.43 -68.09
N TYR A 269 -18.63 1.32 -67.07
CA TYR A 269 -17.84 2.58 -67.14
C TYR A 269 -16.71 2.63 -66.05
N GLY A 270 -16.42 1.53 -65.39
CA GLY A 270 -15.37 1.49 -64.35
C GLY A 270 -15.74 2.18 -63.02
N PRO A 271 -14.88 2.18 -61.99
CA PRO A 271 -15.18 2.73 -60.68
C PRO A 271 -15.29 4.26 -60.75
N ILE A 272 -16.47 4.81 -60.43
CA ILE A 272 -16.68 6.26 -60.30
C ILE A 272 -16.12 6.68 -58.93
N ALA A 273 -15.05 7.47 -58.95
CA ALA A 273 -14.49 8.02 -57.69
C ALA A 273 -15.51 8.97 -57.03
N MET A 274 -15.66 8.83 -55.71
CA MET A 274 -16.46 9.75 -54.91
C MET A 274 -15.95 11.18 -55.02
N THR A 275 -16.85 12.13 -55.18
CA THR A 275 -16.47 13.56 -55.17
C THR A 275 -16.02 13.97 -53.76
N PRO A 276 -15.16 14.99 -53.61
CA PRO A 276 -14.73 15.49 -52.31
C PRO A 276 -15.91 15.85 -51.39
N GLU A 277 -16.96 16.46 -51.94
CA GLU A 277 -18.17 16.87 -51.22
C GLU A 277 -18.93 15.65 -50.67
N SER A 278 -19.06 14.59 -51.44
CA SER A 278 -19.71 13.35 -51.04
C SER A 278 -18.92 12.63 -49.93
N LYS A 279 -17.58 12.71 -50.00
CA LYS A 279 -16.71 12.17 -48.93
C LYS A 279 -16.91 12.95 -47.63
N GLU A 280 -16.98 14.27 -47.68
CA GLU A 280 -17.17 15.13 -46.52
C GLU A 280 -18.55 14.93 -45.88
N GLN A 281 -19.61 14.83 -46.67
CA GLN A 281 -20.94 14.50 -46.18
C GLN A 281 -20.98 13.15 -45.50
N LEU A 282 -20.42 12.13 -46.12
CA LEU A 282 -20.34 10.78 -45.50
C LEU A 282 -19.59 10.80 -44.17
N GLN A 283 -18.51 11.56 -44.11
CA GLN A 283 -17.72 11.71 -42.86
C GLN A 283 -18.52 12.42 -41.76
N GLN A 284 -19.31 13.43 -42.11
CA GLN A 284 -20.21 14.11 -41.18
C GLN A 284 -21.31 13.18 -40.68
N ASP A 285 -21.89 12.36 -41.57
CA ASP A 285 -22.92 11.39 -41.21
C ASP A 285 -22.35 10.30 -40.26
N PHE A 286 -21.12 9.81 -40.50
CA PHE A 286 -20.44 8.90 -39.59
C PHE A 286 -20.17 9.51 -38.22
N ARG A 287 -19.85 10.81 -38.14
CA ARG A 287 -19.69 11.50 -36.84
C ARG A 287 -21.00 11.60 -36.06
N ARG A 288 -22.12 11.77 -36.76
CA ARG A 288 -23.47 11.85 -36.17
C ARG A 288 -24.05 10.48 -35.78
N TYR A 289 -23.54 9.42 -36.36
CA TYR A 289 -24.01 8.08 -36.10
C TYR A 289 -23.60 7.63 -34.67
N GLY A 290 -24.57 7.16 -33.85
CA GLY A 290 -24.27 6.81 -32.49
C GLY A 290 -25.39 6.21 -31.66
N LEU A 291 -24.96 5.48 -30.55
CA LEU A 291 -25.86 5.00 -29.52
C LEU A 291 -26.06 6.02 -28.38
N LYS A 292 -25.33 7.12 -28.37
CA LYS A 292 -25.52 8.20 -27.39
C LYS A 292 -26.77 9.03 -27.77
N ASN A 293 -27.43 9.61 -26.78
CA ASN A 293 -28.51 10.54 -27.01
C ASN A 293 -28.08 11.63 -28.01
N HIS A 294 -28.95 11.95 -28.94
CA HIS A 294 -28.73 12.91 -30.07
C HIS A 294 -27.83 12.41 -31.20
N GLN A 295 -27.53 11.12 -31.29
CA GLN A 295 -26.84 10.52 -32.42
C GLN A 295 -27.82 9.69 -33.27
N TRP A 296 -27.57 9.64 -34.60
CA TRP A 296 -28.37 8.83 -35.49
C TRP A 296 -27.99 7.35 -35.36
N GLN A 297 -29.00 6.50 -35.34
CA GLN A 297 -28.82 5.06 -35.32
C GLN A 297 -28.62 4.42 -36.68
N PHE A 298 -28.90 5.17 -37.74
CA PHE A 298 -28.81 4.72 -39.12
C PHE A 298 -28.08 5.76 -39.97
N ILE A 299 -27.28 5.29 -40.92
CA ILE A 299 -26.69 6.08 -41.96
C ILE A 299 -27.42 5.72 -43.26
N ILE A 300 -28.00 6.69 -43.93
CA ILE A 300 -28.64 6.51 -45.24
C ILE A 300 -27.74 7.16 -46.27
N THR A 301 -27.18 6.34 -47.18
CA THR A 301 -26.32 6.81 -48.26
C THR A 301 -26.71 6.13 -49.55
N SER A 302 -26.61 6.87 -50.66
CA SER A 302 -26.77 6.35 -52.05
C SER A 302 -25.47 5.77 -52.59
N ALA A 303 -24.34 5.93 -51.88
CA ALA A 303 -23.06 5.41 -52.32
C ALA A 303 -22.97 3.91 -52.08
N SER A 304 -22.49 3.13 -53.05
CA SER A 304 -22.13 1.73 -52.87
C SER A 304 -20.86 1.63 -52.07
N LEU A 305 -20.96 1.17 -50.83
CA LEU A 305 -19.84 1.13 -49.88
C LEU A 305 -19.55 -0.31 -49.45
N LYS A 306 -18.30 -0.68 -49.41
CA LYS A 306 -17.82 -1.93 -48.88
C LYS A 306 -17.06 -1.66 -47.57
N TRP A 307 -17.53 -2.28 -46.50
CA TRP A 307 -16.86 -2.24 -45.21
C TRP A 307 -15.88 -3.39 -45.07
N GLN A 308 -14.64 -3.10 -44.85
CA GLN A 308 -13.63 -4.09 -44.48
C GLN A 308 -13.21 -3.86 -43.03
N SER A 309 -13.62 -4.77 -42.16
CA SER A 309 -13.20 -4.71 -40.76
C SER A 309 -11.70 -4.96 -40.65
N MET A 310 -10.98 -4.09 -39.98
CA MET A 310 -9.57 -4.22 -39.65
C MET A 310 -9.37 -4.36 -38.14
N GLY A 311 -10.44 -4.31 -37.35
CA GLY A 311 -10.39 -4.45 -35.91
C GLY A 311 -10.30 -5.93 -35.49
N VAL A 312 -9.50 -6.21 -34.50
CA VAL A 312 -9.57 -7.48 -33.76
C VAL A 312 -10.91 -7.50 -33.03
N PRO A 313 -11.70 -8.57 -33.10
CA PRO A 313 -12.93 -8.69 -32.33
C PRO A 313 -12.65 -8.45 -30.84
N THR A 314 -13.53 -7.70 -30.20
CA THR A 314 -13.38 -7.33 -28.76
C THR A 314 -13.22 -8.56 -27.86
N ARG A 315 -13.79 -9.69 -28.27
CA ARG A 315 -13.73 -10.98 -27.59
C ARG A 315 -12.31 -11.57 -27.64
N ASP A 316 -11.59 -11.38 -28.75
CA ASP A 316 -10.25 -11.94 -28.96
C ASP A 316 -9.17 -11.12 -28.22
N LEU A 317 -9.48 -9.90 -27.81
CA LEU A 317 -8.56 -9.06 -27.02
C LEU A 317 -8.50 -9.46 -25.54
N MET A 318 -9.44 -10.29 -25.06
CA MET A 318 -9.49 -10.77 -23.66
C MET A 318 -9.20 -9.69 -22.61
N LEU A 319 -9.64 -8.44 -22.84
CA LEU A 319 -9.28 -7.28 -22.01
C LEU A 319 -9.67 -7.42 -20.55
N PHE A 320 -10.68 -8.24 -20.24
CA PHE A 320 -11.11 -8.48 -18.85
C PHE A 320 -10.17 -9.45 -18.15
N GLU A 321 -9.78 -10.52 -18.82
CA GLU A 321 -8.84 -11.51 -18.33
C GLU A 321 -7.46 -10.86 -18.14
N GLU A 322 -7.08 -9.96 -19.02
CA GLU A 322 -5.84 -9.19 -18.90
C GLU A 322 -5.85 -8.27 -17.67
N ILE A 323 -6.95 -7.53 -17.44
CA ILE A 323 -7.12 -6.71 -16.23
C ILE A 323 -7.09 -7.59 -14.97
N GLU A 324 -7.74 -8.76 -15.00
CA GLU A 324 -7.77 -9.68 -13.87
C GLU A 324 -6.38 -10.23 -13.55
N ALA A 325 -5.64 -10.73 -14.55
CA ALA A 325 -4.30 -11.27 -14.39
C ALA A 325 -3.30 -10.21 -13.84
N ASN A 326 -3.32 -9.01 -14.41
CA ASN A 326 -2.45 -7.92 -13.93
C ASN A 326 -2.87 -7.41 -12.54
N THR A 327 -4.17 -7.47 -12.19
CA THR A 327 -4.64 -7.17 -10.83
C THR A 327 -4.11 -8.20 -9.82
N MET A 328 -4.07 -9.49 -10.17
CA MET A 328 -3.47 -10.53 -9.34
C MET A 328 -1.98 -10.23 -9.09
N ALA A 329 -1.23 -9.88 -10.12
CA ALA A 329 0.19 -9.53 -9.98
C ALA A 329 0.40 -8.32 -9.03
N ILE A 330 -0.50 -7.33 -9.06
CA ILE A 330 -0.45 -6.20 -8.11
C ILE A 330 -0.79 -6.69 -6.69
N CYS A 331 -1.80 -7.57 -6.54
CA CYS A 331 -2.14 -8.15 -5.24
C CYS A 331 -0.95 -8.89 -4.62
N ASP A 332 -0.26 -9.71 -5.40
CA ASP A 332 0.91 -10.47 -4.94
C ASP A 332 2.04 -9.55 -4.48
N ALA A 333 2.33 -8.49 -5.22
CA ALA A 333 3.37 -7.52 -4.85
C ALA A 333 3.09 -6.76 -3.54
N TYR A 334 1.82 -6.63 -3.18
CA TYR A 334 1.38 -5.98 -1.94
C TYR A 334 0.99 -6.97 -0.84
N ASN A 335 1.20 -8.27 -1.01
CA ASN A 335 0.73 -9.32 -0.10
C ASN A 335 -0.76 -9.16 0.23
N TYR A 336 -1.57 -8.81 -0.78
CA TYR A 336 -2.99 -8.60 -0.63
C TYR A 336 -3.79 -9.79 -1.22
N PRO A 337 -4.58 -10.53 -0.42
CA PRO A 337 -5.33 -11.66 -0.93
C PRO A 337 -6.30 -11.26 -2.03
N TYR A 338 -6.13 -11.83 -3.23
CA TYR A 338 -6.97 -11.49 -4.38
C TYR A 338 -8.46 -11.76 -4.14
N GLN A 339 -8.80 -12.77 -3.31
CA GLN A 339 -10.19 -13.11 -2.93
C GLN A 339 -10.96 -11.93 -2.31
N LEU A 340 -10.26 -10.94 -1.75
CA LEU A 340 -10.86 -9.74 -1.18
C LEU A 340 -11.15 -8.66 -2.23
N MET A 341 -10.71 -8.84 -3.47
CA MET A 341 -11.04 -7.93 -4.56
C MET A 341 -12.47 -8.17 -5.03
N SER A 342 -13.21 -7.09 -5.32
CA SER A 342 -14.59 -7.17 -5.82
C SER A 342 -14.71 -7.83 -7.21
N SER A 343 -13.60 -7.93 -7.93
CA SER A 343 -13.49 -8.62 -9.22
C SER A 343 -13.29 -10.12 -9.10
N ALA A 344 -12.96 -10.65 -7.91
CA ALA A 344 -12.75 -12.06 -7.70
C ALA A 344 -14.05 -12.85 -7.89
N LYS A 345 -14.03 -13.80 -8.83
CA LYS A 345 -15.19 -14.66 -9.14
C LYS A 345 -15.20 -15.90 -8.24
N GLY A 346 -16.38 -16.36 -7.85
CA GLY A 346 -16.55 -17.65 -7.14
C GLY A 346 -16.06 -17.65 -5.68
N THR A 347 -15.92 -16.49 -5.06
CA THR A 347 -15.54 -16.39 -3.63
C THR A 347 -16.69 -16.81 -2.73
N THR A 348 -16.45 -17.82 -1.90
CA THR A 348 -17.38 -18.23 -0.83
C THR A 348 -17.14 -17.39 0.44
N PHE A 349 -18.10 -17.42 1.36
CA PHE A 349 -17.94 -16.74 2.65
C PHE A 349 -16.72 -17.23 3.44
N SER A 350 -16.45 -18.53 3.38
CA SER A 350 -15.25 -19.12 4.00
C SER A 350 -13.96 -18.56 3.41
N ASN A 351 -13.86 -18.47 2.07
CA ASN A 351 -12.69 -17.91 1.38
C ASN A 351 -12.48 -16.42 1.69
N LEU A 352 -13.58 -15.67 1.89
CA LEU A 352 -13.50 -14.26 2.29
C LEU A 352 -12.97 -14.09 3.73
N ASN A 353 -13.38 -14.94 4.66
CA ASN A 353 -12.87 -14.91 6.03
C ASN A 353 -11.41 -15.32 6.08
N GLU A 354 -11.02 -16.37 5.36
CA GLU A 354 -9.63 -16.79 5.23
C GLU A 354 -8.78 -15.68 4.58
N GLY A 355 -9.26 -15.05 3.51
CA GLY A 355 -8.58 -13.93 2.89
C GLY A 355 -8.39 -12.73 3.85
N LYS A 356 -9.39 -12.41 4.68
CA LYS A 356 -9.25 -11.36 5.70
C LYS A 356 -8.20 -11.72 6.74
N LYS A 357 -8.16 -12.99 7.16
CA LYS A 357 -7.18 -13.49 8.11
C LYS A 357 -5.76 -13.37 7.54
N LEU A 358 -5.54 -13.86 6.32
CA LEU A 358 -4.25 -13.74 5.62
C LEU A 358 -3.81 -12.28 5.48
N LEU A 359 -4.73 -11.35 5.16
CA LEU A 359 -4.44 -9.93 5.08
C LEU A 359 -3.86 -9.39 6.40
N TYR A 360 -4.41 -9.81 7.55
CA TYR A 360 -3.87 -9.37 8.84
C TYR A 360 -2.58 -10.09 9.20
N GLN A 361 -2.51 -11.41 9.08
CA GLN A 361 -1.37 -12.22 9.53
C GLN A 361 -0.13 -12.01 8.68
N ASP A 362 -0.27 -11.99 7.35
CA ASP A 362 0.87 -11.99 6.43
C ASP A 362 1.27 -10.59 5.95
N ALA A 363 0.37 -9.60 6.06
CA ALA A 363 0.66 -8.25 5.59
C ALA A 363 0.53 -7.20 6.70
N THR A 364 -0.67 -7.04 7.30
CA THR A 364 -0.97 -5.87 8.13
C THR A 364 -0.21 -5.89 9.46
N ILE A 365 -0.14 -7.02 10.15
CA ILE A 365 0.54 -7.15 11.45
C ILE A 365 2.05 -6.97 11.29
N PRO A 366 2.76 -7.70 10.40
CA PRO A 366 4.20 -7.52 10.23
C PRO A 366 4.59 -6.10 9.79
N GLU A 367 3.80 -5.48 8.90
CA GLU A 367 4.04 -4.10 8.48
C GLU A 367 3.79 -3.11 9.63
N ALA A 368 2.78 -3.36 10.47
CA ALA A 368 2.52 -2.56 11.66
C ALA A 368 3.65 -2.67 12.69
N GLU A 369 4.14 -3.87 12.97
CA GLU A 369 5.27 -4.10 13.87
C GLU A 369 6.50 -3.32 13.40
N SER A 370 6.86 -3.41 12.12
CA SER A 370 7.97 -2.66 11.53
C SER A 370 7.78 -1.14 11.63
N MET A 371 6.56 -0.63 11.40
CA MET A 371 6.28 0.80 11.55
C MET A 371 6.36 1.24 13.02
N TYR A 372 5.84 0.43 13.94
CA TYR A 372 5.84 0.78 15.36
C TYR A 372 7.22 0.68 15.99
N GLU A 373 8.09 -0.21 15.49
CA GLU A 373 9.50 -0.19 15.83
C GLU A 373 10.14 1.16 15.47
N GLN A 374 9.84 1.69 14.29
CA GLN A 374 10.35 3.00 13.84
C GLN A 374 9.72 4.17 14.63
N TRP A 375 8.44 4.09 15.03
CA TRP A 375 7.84 5.05 15.95
C TRP A 375 8.55 5.05 17.31
N ASN A 376 8.92 3.87 17.83
CA ASN A 376 9.69 3.74 19.05
C ASN A 376 11.09 4.34 18.92
N GLN A 377 11.74 4.22 17.76
CA GLN A 377 13.01 4.90 17.47
C GLN A 377 12.85 6.42 17.39
N LEU A 378 11.80 6.93 16.73
CA LEU A 378 11.52 8.37 16.63
C LEU A 378 11.44 9.04 17.99
N PHE A 379 10.74 8.41 18.94
CA PHE A 379 10.50 8.95 20.28
C PHE A 379 11.54 8.50 21.32
N ASP A 380 12.53 7.67 20.94
CA ASP A 380 13.53 7.09 21.84
C ASP A 380 12.87 6.45 23.09
N THR A 381 11.82 5.67 22.86
CA THR A 381 10.97 5.13 23.91
C THR A 381 11.71 4.18 24.88
N GLN A 382 12.79 3.53 24.40
CA GLN A 382 13.62 2.66 25.22
C GLN A 382 14.26 3.40 26.39
N ARG A 383 14.67 4.65 26.19
CA ARG A 383 15.22 5.52 27.24
C ARG A 383 14.25 5.72 28.41
N PHE A 384 12.97 5.67 28.13
CA PHE A 384 11.92 5.90 29.12
C PHE A 384 11.24 4.63 29.63
N ASN A 385 11.72 3.45 29.22
CA ASN A 385 11.15 2.13 29.54
C ASN A 385 9.67 2.00 29.15
N ILE A 386 9.31 2.61 28.04
CA ILE A 386 7.96 2.52 27.44
C ILE A 386 8.08 1.95 26.03
N ILE A 387 6.99 1.46 25.49
CA ILE A 387 6.85 1.01 24.11
C ILE A 387 5.52 1.46 23.57
N ILE A 388 5.52 1.92 22.33
CA ILE A 388 4.30 2.17 21.58
C ILE A 388 4.05 0.91 20.76
N ASP A 389 2.86 0.37 20.87
CA ASP A 389 2.47 -0.89 20.24
C ASP A 389 1.10 -0.78 19.58
N LYS A 390 0.84 -1.63 18.59
CA LYS A 390 -0.43 -1.68 17.88
C LYS A 390 -1.07 -3.05 18.00
N ASP A 391 -2.23 -3.07 18.62
CA ASP A 391 -2.98 -4.28 18.93
C ASP A 391 -4.13 -4.50 17.95
N PHE A 392 -4.20 -5.70 17.40
CA PHE A 392 -5.24 -6.18 16.50
C PHE A 392 -6.12 -7.27 17.11
N THR A 393 -5.95 -7.61 18.39
CA THR A 393 -6.66 -8.73 19.06
C THR A 393 -8.18 -8.57 19.05
N HIS A 394 -8.68 -7.34 18.96
CA HIS A 394 -10.12 -7.04 18.89
C HIS A 394 -10.73 -7.32 17.50
N VAL A 395 -9.92 -7.63 16.49
CA VAL A 395 -10.41 -7.91 15.13
C VAL A 395 -11.07 -9.28 15.10
N GLN A 396 -12.35 -9.35 14.73
CA GLN A 396 -13.19 -10.54 14.85
C GLN A 396 -12.58 -11.79 14.17
N VAL A 397 -12.04 -11.64 12.95
CA VAL A 397 -11.42 -12.76 12.21
C VAL A 397 -10.21 -13.37 12.94
N LEU A 398 -9.50 -12.57 13.75
CA LEU A 398 -8.38 -13.05 14.56
C LEU A 398 -8.86 -13.66 15.87
N GLN A 399 -10.01 -13.23 16.40
CA GLN A 399 -10.58 -13.78 17.63
C GLN A 399 -11.11 -15.21 17.44
N GLU A 400 -11.68 -15.51 16.28
CA GLU A 400 -12.14 -16.88 15.96
C GLU A 400 -10.98 -17.88 16.03
N ASP A 401 -9.79 -17.50 15.56
CA ASP A 401 -8.58 -18.30 15.68
C ASP A 401 -8.09 -18.44 17.10
N GLN A 402 -8.16 -17.37 17.89
CA GLN A 402 -7.77 -17.41 19.29
C GLN A 402 -8.67 -18.36 20.10
N VAL A 403 -9.96 -18.40 19.78
CA VAL A 403 -10.89 -19.35 20.41
C VAL A 403 -10.55 -20.78 20.03
N GLN A 404 -10.26 -21.05 18.74
CA GLN A 404 -9.85 -22.39 18.29
C GLN A 404 -8.49 -22.79 18.89
N ALA A 405 -7.52 -21.88 18.92
CA ALA A 405 -6.22 -22.12 19.55
C ALA A 405 -6.35 -22.34 21.06
N ALA A 406 -7.22 -21.58 21.75
CA ALA A 406 -7.49 -21.79 23.17
C ALA A 406 -8.17 -23.14 23.43
N GLN A 407 -9.11 -23.56 22.56
CA GLN A 407 -9.73 -24.88 22.64
C GLN A 407 -8.71 -26.01 22.39
N ALA A 408 -7.87 -25.87 21.37
CA ALA A 408 -6.79 -26.83 21.09
C ALA A 408 -5.80 -26.91 22.26
N ARG A 409 -5.41 -25.75 22.83
CA ARG A 409 -4.55 -25.68 24.03
C ARG A 409 -5.22 -26.35 25.23
N LYS A 410 -6.51 -26.10 25.45
CA LYS A 410 -7.27 -26.76 26.51
C LYS A 410 -7.29 -28.28 26.34
N SER A 411 -7.65 -28.76 25.14
CA SER A 411 -7.67 -30.19 24.83
C SER A 411 -6.29 -30.85 25.01
N ARG A 412 -5.21 -30.15 24.65
CA ARG A 412 -3.84 -30.60 24.87
C ARG A 412 -3.51 -30.64 26.35
N ASN A 413 -3.86 -29.61 27.14
CA ASN A 413 -3.66 -29.59 28.58
C ASN A 413 -4.45 -30.69 29.27
N ASP A 414 -5.68 -30.95 28.86
CA ASP A 414 -6.51 -32.02 29.43
C ASP A 414 -5.88 -33.39 29.12
N ALA A 415 -5.35 -33.62 27.91
CA ALA A 415 -4.65 -34.86 27.58
C ALA A 415 -3.36 -35.05 28.43
N LEU A 416 -2.53 -34.01 28.51
CA LEU A 416 -1.30 -34.04 29.31
C LEU A 416 -1.57 -34.19 30.83
N LEU A 417 -2.69 -33.63 31.32
CA LEU A 417 -3.14 -33.81 32.69
C LEU A 417 -3.49 -35.28 32.99
N ILE A 418 -4.16 -35.95 32.04
CA ILE A 418 -4.47 -37.38 32.13
C ILE A 418 -3.18 -38.20 32.15
N GLU A 419 -2.19 -37.89 31.31
CA GLU A 419 -0.90 -38.56 31.30
C GLU A 419 -0.16 -38.39 32.63
N TRP A 420 -0.16 -37.18 33.20
CA TRP A 420 0.42 -36.95 34.53
C TRP A 420 -0.34 -37.70 35.63
N GLN A 421 -1.69 -37.68 35.60
CA GLN A 421 -2.52 -38.39 36.58
C GLN A 421 -2.35 -39.94 36.56
N ASN A 422 -1.92 -40.47 35.41
CA ASN A 422 -1.62 -41.90 35.23
C ASN A 422 -0.14 -42.22 35.45
N ASP A 423 0.64 -41.31 36.04
CA ASP A 423 2.08 -41.46 36.29
C ASP A 423 2.93 -41.77 35.06
N LEU A 424 2.52 -41.29 33.87
CA LEU A 424 3.25 -41.48 32.63
C LEU A 424 4.33 -40.38 32.43
N ILE A 425 4.09 -39.18 32.97
CA ILE A 425 5.03 -38.06 32.94
C ILE A 425 5.18 -37.44 34.32
N THR A 426 6.32 -36.75 34.55
CA THR A 426 6.56 -36.00 35.79
C THR A 426 5.87 -34.62 35.71
N ARG A 427 5.72 -33.93 36.84
CA ARG A 427 5.14 -32.60 36.93
C ARG A 427 5.94 -31.56 36.13
N ASN A 428 7.27 -31.60 36.19
CA ASN A 428 8.12 -30.71 35.40
C ASN A 428 7.94 -30.97 33.89
N ARG A 429 7.86 -32.23 33.47
CA ARG A 429 7.62 -32.58 32.09
C ARG A 429 6.24 -32.11 31.59
N TRP A 430 5.22 -32.17 32.45
CA TRP A 430 3.91 -31.62 32.16
C TRP A 430 3.94 -30.08 31.97
N LEU A 431 4.69 -29.35 32.84
CA LEU A 431 4.89 -27.91 32.74
C LEU A 431 5.62 -27.53 31.44
N GLU A 432 6.75 -28.20 31.14
CA GLU A 432 7.50 -27.97 29.89
C GLU A 432 6.65 -28.18 28.63
N LEU A 433 5.89 -29.28 28.59
CA LEU A 433 5.01 -29.58 27.45
C LEU A 433 3.87 -28.55 27.28
N ASN A 434 3.49 -27.87 28.36
CA ASN A 434 2.54 -26.77 28.36
C ASN A 434 3.18 -25.40 28.03
N GLY A 435 4.53 -25.34 27.95
CA GLY A 435 5.27 -24.10 27.70
C GLY A 435 5.43 -23.25 28.96
N GLU A 436 5.35 -23.87 30.15
CA GLU A 436 5.60 -23.23 31.44
C GLU A 436 7.00 -23.63 31.94
N ASP A 437 7.63 -22.77 32.77
CA ASP A 437 8.95 -23.04 33.31
C ASP A 437 8.88 -24.16 34.29
N PRO A 438 9.85 -25.10 34.30
CA PRO A 438 9.93 -26.18 35.27
C PRO A 438 10.19 -25.62 36.70
N LEU A 439 9.66 -26.28 37.70
CA LEU A 439 9.90 -25.92 39.09
C LEU A 439 11.34 -26.21 39.45
N PRO A 440 12.06 -25.28 40.11
CA PRO A 440 13.47 -25.44 40.42
C PRO A 440 13.74 -26.57 41.43
N ASP A 441 12.80 -26.83 42.36
CA ASP A 441 12.92 -27.88 43.37
C ASP A 441 11.64 -28.72 43.46
N GLY A 442 11.77 -30.05 43.49
CA GLY A 442 10.67 -30.98 43.74
C GLY A 442 9.66 -31.11 42.61
N GLY A 443 10.00 -30.67 41.40
CA GLY A 443 9.12 -30.75 40.22
C GLY A 443 9.18 -32.04 39.42
N ASP A 444 10.23 -32.88 39.64
CA ASP A 444 10.41 -34.17 38.95
C ASP A 444 9.74 -35.33 39.69
N ILE A 445 8.48 -35.13 40.10
CA ILE A 445 7.68 -36.11 40.82
C ILE A 445 6.50 -36.57 40.00
N TYR A 446 6.10 -37.84 40.17
CA TYR A 446 4.90 -38.40 39.60
C TYR A 446 3.65 -37.98 40.37
N TYR A 447 2.48 -38.11 39.78
CA TYR A 447 1.22 -37.70 40.43
C TYR A 447 0.94 -38.46 41.73
N SER A 448 1.22 -39.76 41.77
CA SER A 448 1.07 -40.59 42.94
C SER A 448 1.94 -40.14 44.14
N GLU A 449 3.17 -39.68 43.90
CA GLU A 449 4.08 -39.11 44.88
C GLU A 449 3.63 -37.72 45.34
N TRP A 450 3.24 -36.86 44.38
CA TRP A 450 2.72 -35.55 44.69
C TRP A 450 1.46 -35.61 45.55
N LYS A 451 0.58 -36.58 45.29
CA LYS A 451 -0.63 -36.79 46.06
C LYS A 451 -0.35 -37.21 47.50
N LYS A 452 0.65 -38.08 47.71
CA LYS A 452 1.10 -38.50 49.08
C LYS A 452 1.65 -37.30 49.84
N LEU A 453 2.56 -36.52 49.24
CA LEU A 453 3.13 -35.33 49.85
C LEU A 453 2.07 -34.30 50.27
N ASN A 454 1.09 -34.05 49.41
CA ASN A 454 -0.01 -33.14 49.76
C ASN A 454 -0.94 -33.66 50.85
N GLN A 455 -1.18 -34.99 50.93
CA GLN A 455 -1.96 -35.56 52.00
C GLN A 455 -1.22 -35.51 53.35
N GLU A 456 0.09 -35.71 53.36
CA GLU A 456 0.92 -35.57 54.54
C GLU A 456 0.98 -34.13 55.06
N THR A 457 1.08 -33.15 54.14
CA THR A 457 1.06 -31.72 54.48
C THR A 457 -0.30 -31.27 55.02
N GLN A 458 -1.40 -31.77 54.48
CA GLN A 458 -2.75 -31.49 55.00
C GLN A 458 -3.00 -32.12 56.37
N ASN A 459 -2.48 -33.32 56.61
CA ASN A 459 -2.59 -33.98 57.90
C ASN A 459 -1.75 -33.31 59.00
N GLN A 460 -0.60 -32.73 58.63
CA GLN A 460 0.23 -31.93 59.54
C GLN A 460 -0.46 -30.62 59.92
N ASN A 461 -1.02 -29.91 58.97
CA ASN A 461 -1.75 -28.65 59.22
C ASN A 461 -3.04 -28.88 60.07
N THR A 462 -3.72 -30.01 59.92
CA THR A 462 -4.88 -30.37 60.75
C THR A 462 -4.49 -30.74 62.18
N ASN A 463 -3.33 -31.34 62.35
CA ASN A 463 -2.81 -31.65 63.71
C ASN A 463 -2.25 -30.44 64.48
N GLU A 464 -1.66 -29.47 63.75
CA GLU A 464 -1.23 -28.21 64.36
C GLU A 464 -2.43 -27.30 64.73
N GLY A 465 -3.53 -27.34 63.99
CA GLY A 465 -4.76 -26.63 64.34
C GLY A 465 -5.51 -27.14 65.51
N GLN A 466 -5.44 -28.49 65.79
CA GLN A 466 -6.04 -29.10 66.96
C GLN A 466 -5.16 -28.98 68.23
N GLY A 467 -3.85 -28.75 68.06
CA GLY A 467 -2.93 -28.54 69.23
C GLY A 467 -3.05 -27.11 69.79
N GLN A 468 -3.57 -26.13 69.06
CA GLN A 468 -3.78 -24.76 69.55
C GLN A 468 -5.13 -24.55 70.25
N GLU A 469 -6.17 -25.34 69.97
CA GLU A 469 -7.45 -25.27 70.71
C GLU A 469 -7.43 -25.96 72.10
N ALA A 470 -6.52 -26.90 72.30
CA ALA A 470 -6.43 -27.61 73.58
C ALA A 470 -5.67 -26.86 74.71
N THR A 471 -5.00 -25.74 74.38
CA THR A 471 -4.21 -24.96 75.37
C THR A 471 -4.95 -23.68 75.88
N THR A 472 -6.14 -23.40 75.49
CA THR A 472 -6.89 -22.18 75.89
C THR A 472 -8.03 -22.45 76.86
N GLU A 473 -8.33 -23.70 77.23
CA GLU A 473 -9.40 -24.06 78.21
C GLU A 473 -8.98 -24.29 79.64
N ASN A 474 -7.72 -24.01 80.03
CA ASN A 474 -7.27 -24.30 81.42
C ASN A 474 -6.60 -23.12 82.14
N GLN A 475 -7.09 -21.90 81.98
CA GLN A 475 -6.79 -20.80 82.90
C GLN A 475 -8.03 -19.87 83.00
N GLY A 476 -8.94 -20.23 83.86
CA GLY A 476 -10.12 -19.43 84.24
C GLY A 476 -10.88 -20.07 85.35
N GLY A 477 -10.26 -20.08 86.55
CA GLY A 477 -10.90 -20.45 87.77
C GLY A 477 -10.39 -19.55 88.90
#